data_6a16aade0e8fe742070f81e0e070b3bd
#
_entry.id   6a16aade0e8fe742070f81e0e070b3bd
#
_cell.length_a   1.000
_cell.length_b   1.000
_cell.length_c   1.000
_cell.angle_alpha   90.00
_cell.angle_beta   90.00
_cell.angle_gamma   90.00
#
_symmetry.space_group_name_H-M   'P 1'
#
loop_
_entity.id
_entity.type
_entity.pdbx_description
1 polymer ?
#
loop_
_entity_poly.entity_id
_entity_poly.type
_entity_poly.pdbx_seq_one_letter_code
_entity_poly.pdbx_strand_id
1 'polypeptide(L)'
;ALSALAAATLALTGCGSSQTSSSSAASASGSSSSAASQASSGKVQVFAAASLNNAGADLEKAYEAANPGVDVTFVYEGSAKLVTQIDQGATPDMLITADTKNMDKAKKLDEFSGSDSTVLVTNKLVLVTAEGNPGKINSLDDLKTTDGVVAVCKEDVPCGTLAHEELKKHDITLKNATTEGKVTDVATKVSTGNADAGFIYTTDLAAAKKKGVNLGSVDLPDVEPNEYPAALSKTGASSDAAKKFNEWLKTSDEAKK
;
A
#
# COMPACT_ATOMS: atom_id res chain seq x y z
N ALA A 1 7.96 50.79 -23.66
CA ALA A 1 8.94 50.74 -24.71
C ALA A 1 9.13 49.29 -25.11
N LEU A 2 8.47 48.87 -26.11
CA LEU A 2 8.79 48.83 -27.59
C LEU A 2 9.96 47.90 -27.91
N SER A 3 9.57 46.91 -28.69
CA SER A 3 10.04 46.46 -30.04
C SER A 3 11.13 45.38 -29.98
N ALA A 4 11.26 44.39 -30.86
CA ALA A 4 10.56 43.91 -32.04
C ALA A 4 11.17 42.57 -32.46
N LEU A 5 10.38 41.72 -33.04
CA LEU A 5 10.52 40.92 -34.28
C LEU A 5 11.94 40.59 -34.81
N ALA A 6 12.17 39.31 -35.13
CA ALA A 6 12.70 38.86 -36.41
C ALA A 6 12.40 37.39 -36.70
N ALA A 7 11.71 37.12 -37.77
CA ALA A 7 11.49 35.82 -38.39
C ALA A 7 12.63 35.53 -39.39
N ALA A 8 13.00 34.26 -39.57
CA ALA A 8 13.75 33.80 -40.75
C ALA A 8 13.32 32.37 -41.14
N THR A 9 12.61 32.31 -42.25
CA THR A 9 12.33 31.12 -43.05
C THR A 9 13.49 30.81 -43.99
N LEU A 10 13.79 29.52 -44.17
CA LEU A 10 14.45 29.06 -45.41
C LEU A 10 14.07 27.59 -45.67
N ALA A 11 13.38 27.39 -46.74
CA ALA A 11 13.12 26.12 -47.40
C ALA A 11 14.26 25.81 -48.37
N LEU A 12 14.58 24.56 -48.58
CA LEU A 12 15.11 24.06 -49.85
C LEU A 12 14.84 22.57 -50.04
N THR A 13 14.25 22.28 -51.16
CA THR A 13 13.89 21.07 -51.86
C THR A 13 15.10 20.27 -52.35
N GLY A 14 14.92 18.94 -52.51
CA GLY A 14 15.84 18.08 -53.25
C GLY A 14 15.27 16.71 -53.51
N CYS A 15 14.62 16.52 -54.65
CA CYS A 15 14.25 15.23 -55.27
C CYS A 15 15.45 14.49 -55.83
N GLY A 16 15.44 13.15 -55.80
CA GLY A 16 16.39 12.33 -56.55
C GLY A 16 15.97 10.84 -56.58
N SER A 17 15.26 10.46 -57.66
CA SER A 17 14.90 9.09 -57.97
C SER A 17 16.11 8.34 -58.61
N SER A 18 16.25 7.06 -58.34
CA SER A 18 16.67 6.05 -59.38
C SER A 18 16.48 4.65 -58.88
N GLN A 19 15.68 3.88 -59.63
CA GLN A 19 15.53 2.43 -59.58
C GLN A 19 16.76 1.75 -60.13
N THR A 20 17.10 0.58 -59.59
CA THR A 20 17.46 -0.60 -60.42
C THR A 20 17.27 -1.91 -59.65
N SER A 21 16.66 -2.84 -60.32
CA SER A 21 16.33 -4.21 -59.97
C SER A 21 17.57 -5.14 -60.03
N SER A 22 17.64 -6.17 -59.19
CA SER A 22 18.01 -7.56 -59.59
C SER A 22 18.03 -8.55 -58.42
N SER A 23 17.12 -9.47 -58.45
CA SER A 23 17.15 -10.96 -58.32
C SER A 23 18.06 -11.65 -57.28
N SER A 24 17.37 -12.49 -56.49
CA SER A 24 17.68 -13.89 -56.14
C SER A 24 18.77 -14.19 -55.10
N ALA A 25 18.37 -14.73 -53.97
CA ALA A 25 18.58 -16.12 -53.58
C ALA A 25 18.02 -16.39 -52.16
N ALA A 26 17.25 -17.45 -52.05
CA ALA A 26 16.74 -17.98 -50.80
C ALA A 26 17.86 -18.52 -49.92
N SER A 27 17.83 -18.20 -48.65
CA SER A 27 18.42 -18.99 -47.58
C SER A 27 17.51 -18.94 -46.39
N ALA A 28 16.85 -20.04 -46.12
CA ALA A 28 16.11 -20.31 -44.89
C ALA A 28 17.12 -20.34 -43.75
N SER A 29 17.00 -19.35 -42.85
CA SER A 29 17.61 -19.39 -41.52
C SER A 29 16.48 -19.27 -40.54
N GLY A 30 16.30 -20.31 -39.72
CA GLY A 30 15.30 -20.43 -38.70
C GLY A 30 15.35 -19.24 -37.75
N SER A 31 14.33 -18.43 -37.79
CA SER A 31 14.05 -17.45 -36.74
C SER A 31 13.55 -18.20 -35.53
N SER A 32 14.45 -18.48 -34.60
CA SER A 32 14.08 -18.68 -33.22
C SER A 32 13.44 -17.36 -32.77
N SER A 33 12.12 -17.30 -32.78
CA SER A 33 11.39 -16.23 -32.14
C SER A 33 11.56 -16.42 -30.63
N SER A 34 12.64 -15.85 -30.10
CA SER A 34 12.66 -15.48 -28.70
C SER A 34 11.45 -14.56 -28.51
N ALA A 35 10.44 -15.07 -27.82
CA ALA A 35 9.37 -14.24 -27.31
C ALA A 35 10.04 -13.25 -26.34
N ALA A 36 10.45 -12.09 -26.87
CA ALA A 36 10.79 -10.95 -26.05
C ALA A 36 9.50 -10.65 -25.28
N SER A 37 9.49 -10.94 -23.99
CA SER A 37 8.50 -10.43 -23.07
C SER A 37 8.40 -8.94 -23.35
N GLN A 38 7.28 -8.50 -23.91
CA GLN A 38 7.05 -7.07 -24.08
C GLN A 38 7.09 -6.46 -22.70
N ALA A 39 8.14 -5.70 -22.41
CA ALA A 39 8.27 -4.96 -21.17
C ALA A 39 7.02 -4.08 -21.03
N SER A 40 6.26 -4.29 -19.96
CA SER A 40 5.14 -3.42 -19.63
C SER A 40 5.72 -2.07 -19.32
N SER A 41 5.27 -1.02 -20.00
CA SER A 41 5.55 0.35 -19.61
C SER A 41 4.27 0.96 -19.06
N GLY A 42 4.38 1.76 -18.01
CA GLY A 42 3.22 2.46 -17.46
C GLY A 42 3.37 2.82 -16.00
N LYS A 43 2.46 3.65 -15.53
CA LYS A 43 2.35 4.01 -14.12
C LYS A 43 1.28 3.16 -13.46
N VAL A 44 1.52 2.79 -12.21
CA VAL A 44 0.55 2.08 -11.36
C VAL A 44 0.46 2.81 -10.03
N GLN A 45 -0.69 3.40 -9.75
CA GLN A 45 -0.96 4.04 -8.47
C GLN A 45 -1.73 3.10 -7.55
N VAL A 46 -1.14 2.79 -6.40
CA VAL A 46 -1.71 1.90 -5.40
C VAL A 46 -2.09 2.69 -4.16
N PHE A 47 -3.36 2.67 -3.78
CA PHE A 47 -3.82 3.11 -2.47
C PHE A 47 -3.71 1.94 -1.51
N ALA A 48 -2.88 2.05 -0.48
CA ALA A 48 -2.56 0.95 0.43
C ALA A 48 -2.72 1.34 1.90
N ALA A 49 -3.21 0.41 2.70
CA ALA A 49 -3.29 0.59 4.14
C ALA A 49 -1.93 0.96 4.73
N ALA A 50 -1.92 1.90 5.68
CA ALA A 50 -0.69 2.47 6.25
C ALA A 50 0.27 1.43 6.84
N SER A 51 -0.24 0.30 7.35
CA SER A 51 0.57 -0.82 7.85
C SER A 51 1.43 -1.49 6.79
N LEU A 52 1.15 -1.29 5.50
CA LEU A 52 1.95 -1.81 4.39
C LEU A 52 3.14 -0.92 4.01
N ASN A 53 3.29 0.27 4.63
CA ASN A 53 4.32 1.23 4.26
C ASN A 53 5.74 0.64 4.25
N ASN A 54 6.06 -0.22 5.22
CA ASN A 54 7.39 -0.82 5.29
C ASN A 54 7.62 -1.90 4.20
N ALA A 55 6.58 -2.68 3.87
CA ALA A 55 6.66 -3.70 2.83
C ALA A 55 6.55 -3.12 1.42
N GLY A 56 5.75 -2.07 1.26
CA GLY A 56 5.44 -1.51 -0.07
C GLY A 56 6.66 -0.93 -0.78
N ALA A 57 7.60 -0.31 -0.07
CA ALA A 57 8.83 0.18 -0.66
C ALA A 57 9.71 -0.96 -1.21
N ASP A 58 9.73 -2.11 -0.53
CA ASP A 58 10.45 -3.30 -1.00
C ASP A 58 9.74 -3.92 -2.21
N LEU A 59 8.39 -3.96 -2.20
CA LEU A 59 7.56 -4.45 -3.31
C LEU A 59 7.74 -3.59 -4.58
N GLU A 60 7.68 -2.25 -4.42
CA GLU A 60 7.92 -1.28 -5.49
C GLU A 60 9.27 -1.54 -6.15
N LYS A 61 10.33 -1.51 -5.36
CA LYS A 61 11.70 -1.74 -5.83
C LYS A 61 11.87 -3.10 -6.51
N ALA A 62 11.32 -4.17 -5.95
CA ALA A 62 11.44 -5.52 -6.51
C ALA A 62 10.70 -5.64 -7.85
N TYR A 63 9.48 -5.09 -7.93
CA TYR A 63 8.70 -5.14 -9.16
C TYR A 63 9.31 -4.30 -10.28
N GLU A 64 9.73 -3.07 -9.99
CA GLU A 64 10.35 -2.18 -10.98
C GLU A 64 11.68 -2.72 -11.52
N ALA A 65 12.49 -3.33 -10.65
CA ALA A 65 13.74 -3.97 -11.06
C ALA A 65 13.49 -5.12 -12.07
N ALA A 66 12.40 -5.86 -11.89
CA ALA A 66 12.00 -6.96 -12.78
C ALA A 66 11.23 -6.48 -14.02
N ASN A 67 10.67 -5.27 -14.00
CA ASN A 67 9.83 -4.71 -15.05
C ASN A 67 10.28 -3.29 -15.44
N PRO A 68 11.44 -3.14 -16.12
CA PRO A 68 11.96 -1.84 -16.52
C PRO A 68 10.93 -1.07 -17.37
N GLY A 69 10.64 0.18 -16.98
CA GLY A 69 9.66 1.06 -17.62
C GLY A 69 8.28 1.08 -16.96
N VAL A 70 8.08 0.30 -15.90
CA VAL A 70 6.94 0.46 -15.01
C VAL A 70 7.35 1.31 -13.80
N ASP A 71 6.47 2.23 -13.38
CA ASP A 71 6.60 3.12 -12.22
C ASP A 71 5.42 2.82 -11.29
N VAL A 72 5.70 2.22 -10.14
CA VAL A 72 4.69 1.88 -9.12
C VAL A 72 4.76 2.91 -8.01
N THR A 73 3.64 3.54 -7.70
CA THR A 73 3.57 4.53 -6.63
C THR A 73 2.54 4.14 -5.59
N PHE A 74 2.95 4.08 -4.33
CA PHE A 74 2.03 3.82 -3.22
C PHE A 74 1.63 5.10 -2.50
N VAL A 75 0.34 5.20 -2.16
CA VAL A 75 -0.22 6.19 -1.25
C VAL A 75 -0.68 5.48 0.01
N TYR A 76 -0.03 5.76 1.14
CA TYR A 76 -0.28 5.08 2.42
C TYR A 76 -1.12 5.93 3.35
N GLU A 77 -2.32 5.44 3.66
CA GLU A 77 -3.23 6.06 4.62
C GLU A 77 -4.05 5.00 5.39
N GLY A 78 -4.83 5.43 6.38
CA GLY A 78 -5.83 4.56 7.00
C GLY A 78 -6.86 4.11 5.96
N SER A 79 -7.25 2.83 5.97
CA SER A 79 -8.15 2.26 4.94
C SER A 79 -9.45 3.05 4.79
N ALA A 80 -10.06 3.52 5.89
CA ALA A 80 -11.25 4.34 5.84
C ALA A 80 -11.04 5.67 5.11
N LYS A 81 -9.85 6.30 5.30
CA LYS A 81 -9.50 7.55 4.61
C LYS A 81 -9.27 7.34 3.12
N LEU A 82 -8.64 6.22 2.72
CA LEU A 82 -8.49 5.86 1.31
C LEU A 82 -9.84 5.69 0.62
N VAL A 83 -10.77 4.98 1.27
CA VAL A 83 -12.15 4.82 0.76
C VAL A 83 -12.84 6.17 0.62
N THR A 84 -12.67 7.07 1.60
CA THR A 84 -13.22 8.43 1.53
C THR A 84 -12.62 9.23 0.35
N GLN A 85 -11.31 9.10 0.09
CA GLN A 85 -10.68 9.77 -1.05
C GLN A 85 -11.22 9.26 -2.38
N ILE A 86 -11.49 7.95 -2.50
CA ILE A 86 -12.12 7.34 -3.68
C ILE A 86 -13.54 7.86 -3.85
N ASP A 87 -14.33 7.94 -2.77
CA ASP A 87 -15.68 8.51 -2.78
C ASP A 87 -15.68 9.99 -3.22
N GLN A 88 -14.59 10.72 -2.92
CA GLN A 88 -14.37 12.11 -3.34
C GLN A 88 -13.78 12.25 -4.76
N GLY A 89 -13.67 11.14 -5.51
CA GLY A 89 -13.25 11.15 -6.91
C GLY A 89 -11.78 10.80 -7.16
N ALA A 90 -11.04 10.29 -6.18
CA ALA A 90 -9.71 9.73 -6.45
C ALA A 90 -9.85 8.40 -7.22
N THR A 91 -9.02 8.20 -8.23
CA THR A 91 -9.06 7.06 -9.14
C THR A 91 -7.73 6.29 -9.14
N PRO A 92 -7.34 5.64 -8.03
CA PRO A 92 -6.15 4.80 -8.01
C PRO A 92 -6.34 3.59 -8.94
N ASP A 93 -5.27 2.99 -9.43
CA ASP A 93 -5.34 1.74 -10.18
C ASP A 93 -5.71 0.54 -9.28
N MET A 94 -5.25 0.57 -8.02
CA MET A 94 -5.45 -0.52 -7.07
C MET A 94 -5.73 0.01 -5.67
N LEU A 95 -6.56 -0.71 -4.92
CA LEU A 95 -6.77 -0.50 -3.50
C LEU A 95 -6.39 -1.76 -2.71
N ILE A 96 -5.62 -1.58 -1.62
CA ILE A 96 -5.30 -2.63 -0.64
C ILE A 96 -5.72 -2.11 0.74
N THR A 97 -6.75 -2.68 1.33
CA THR A 97 -7.20 -2.33 2.68
C THR A 97 -6.66 -3.30 3.72
N ALA A 98 -6.67 -2.91 4.99
CA ALA A 98 -6.28 -3.78 6.10
C ALA A 98 -7.50 -4.44 6.79
N ASP A 99 -8.63 -4.48 6.12
CA ASP A 99 -9.82 -5.25 6.50
C ASP A 99 -10.75 -5.43 5.30
N THR A 100 -11.64 -6.41 5.40
CA THR A 100 -12.70 -6.67 4.40
C THR A 100 -13.80 -5.61 4.45
N LYS A 101 -14.11 -5.06 5.63
CA LYS A 101 -15.15 -4.05 5.84
C LYS A 101 -14.93 -2.78 5.01
N ASN A 102 -13.69 -2.27 4.96
CA ASN A 102 -13.36 -1.10 4.15
C ASN A 102 -13.29 -1.45 2.65
N MET A 103 -12.84 -2.66 2.29
CA MET A 103 -12.92 -3.13 0.91
C MET A 103 -14.37 -3.23 0.43
N ASP A 104 -15.27 -3.76 1.26
CA ASP A 104 -16.70 -3.86 0.93
C ASP A 104 -17.37 -2.49 0.78
N LYS A 105 -16.91 -1.48 1.54
CA LYS A 105 -17.33 -0.09 1.33
C LYS A 105 -16.83 0.45 -0.02
N ALA A 106 -15.56 0.20 -0.36
CA ALA A 106 -15.00 0.64 -1.64
C ALA A 106 -15.74 0.01 -2.83
N LYS A 107 -16.10 -1.27 -2.75
CA LYS A 107 -16.88 -1.96 -3.81
C LYS A 107 -18.26 -1.40 -4.05
N LYS A 108 -18.80 -0.58 -3.15
CA LYS A 108 -20.06 0.13 -3.35
C LYS A 108 -19.89 1.45 -4.09
N LEU A 109 -18.65 1.93 -4.21
CA LEU A 109 -18.31 3.13 -4.96
C LEU A 109 -18.16 2.81 -6.46
N ASP A 110 -18.47 3.77 -7.32
CA ASP A 110 -18.47 3.54 -8.76
C ASP A 110 -17.14 2.99 -9.27
N GLU A 111 -16.01 3.55 -8.84
CA GLU A 111 -14.68 3.17 -9.29
C GLU A 111 -14.32 1.70 -8.99
N PHE A 112 -14.89 1.10 -7.94
CA PHE A 112 -14.66 -0.29 -7.54
C PHE A 112 -15.89 -1.20 -7.69
N SER A 113 -16.98 -0.69 -8.27
CA SER A 113 -18.19 -1.49 -8.43
C SER A 113 -17.97 -2.64 -9.41
N GLY A 114 -18.29 -3.87 -8.95
CA GLY A 114 -18.06 -5.10 -9.71
C GLY A 114 -16.62 -5.62 -9.66
N SER A 115 -15.74 -4.99 -8.90
CA SER A 115 -14.37 -5.48 -8.72
C SER A 115 -14.33 -6.73 -7.85
N ASP A 116 -13.52 -7.70 -8.26
CA ASP A 116 -13.12 -8.83 -7.41
C ASP A 116 -11.98 -8.42 -6.49
N SER A 117 -12.00 -8.93 -5.26
CA SER A 117 -10.89 -8.76 -4.32
C SER A 117 -10.29 -10.09 -3.92
N THR A 118 -8.98 -10.09 -3.71
CA THR A 118 -8.23 -11.27 -3.24
C THR A 118 -7.46 -10.89 -1.99
N VAL A 119 -7.55 -11.71 -0.94
CA VAL A 119 -6.72 -11.53 0.26
C VAL A 119 -5.27 -11.86 -0.09
N LEU A 120 -4.38 -10.90 0.05
CA LEU A 120 -2.96 -11.05 -0.24
C LEU A 120 -2.20 -11.63 0.95
N VAL A 121 -2.45 -11.08 2.15
CA VAL A 121 -1.76 -11.42 3.39
C VAL A 121 -2.70 -11.21 4.59
N THR A 122 -2.27 -11.70 5.74
CA THR A 122 -2.90 -11.41 7.03
C THR A 122 -1.91 -10.75 7.98
N ASN A 123 -2.39 -10.07 9.02
CA ASN A 123 -1.56 -9.47 10.05
C ASN A 123 -2.24 -9.62 11.41
N LYS A 124 -1.49 -9.53 12.49
CA LYS A 124 -2.02 -9.69 13.85
C LYS A 124 -1.84 -8.41 14.65
N LEU A 125 -2.90 -7.98 15.34
CA LEU A 125 -2.83 -6.86 16.27
C LEU A 125 -2.07 -7.26 17.53
N VAL A 126 -1.33 -6.32 18.10
CA VAL A 126 -0.59 -6.47 19.35
C VAL A 126 -0.68 -5.17 20.14
N LEU A 127 -0.78 -5.27 21.46
CA LEU A 127 -0.63 -4.12 22.34
C LEU A 127 0.86 -3.93 22.61
N VAL A 128 1.39 -2.74 22.29
CA VAL A 128 2.79 -2.41 22.57
C VAL A 128 2.90 -1.36 23.66
N THR A 129 4.03 -1.36 24.35
CA THR A 129 4.38 -0.35 25.35
C THR A 129 5.63 0.41 24.91
N ALA A 130 5.72 1.67 25.32
CA ALA A 130 6.91 2.45 25.14
C ALA A 130 8.10 1.82 25.85
N GLU A 131 9.31 2.18 25.44
CA GLU A 131 10.54 1.68 26.02
C GLU A 131 10.56 1.88 27.55
N GLY A 132 10.92 0.83 28.27
CA GLY A 132 10.91 0.84 29.74
C GLY A 132 9.52 0.70 30.38
N ASN A 133 8.46 0.60 29.59
CA ASN A 133 7.08 0.40 30.05
C ASN A 133 6.64 1.39 31.15
N PRO A 134 6.67 2.70 30.89
CA PRO A 134 6.34 3.72 31.91
C PRO A 134 4.91 3.60 32.42
N GLY A 135 3.98 3.11 31.60
CA GLY A 135 2.58 2.86 31.97
C GLY A 135 2.37 1.61 32.83
N LYS A 136 3.42 0.80 33.07
CA LYS A 136 3.37 -0.48 33.80
C LYS A 136 2.31 -1.44 33.28
N ILE A 137 2.19 -1.52 31.94
CA ILE A 137 1.20 -2.33 31.24
C ILE A 137 1.85 -3.65 30.85
N ASN A 138 1.50 -4.75 31.52
CA ASN A 138 2.04 -6.09 31.30
C ASN A 138 0.97 -7.06 30.79
N SER A 139 -0.30 -6.65 30.84
CA SER A 139 -1.47 -7.37 30.35
C SER A 139 -2.49 -6.40 29.76
N LEU A 140 -3.44 -6.92 29.01
CA LEU A 140 -4.56 -6.11 28.50
C LEU A 140 -5.39 -5.52 29.65
N ASP A 141 -5.58 -6.28 30.74
CA ASP A 141 -6.35 -5.83 31.90
C ASP A 141 -5.72 -4.66 32.64
N ASP A 142 -4.40 -4.44 32.55
CA ASP A 142 -3.75 -3.29 33.15
C ASP A 142 -4.26 -1.95 32.57
N LEU A 143 -4.85 -2.00 31.36
CA LEU A 143 -5.48 -0.83 30.73
C LEU A 143 -6.70 -0.31 31.52
N LYS A 144 -7.33 -1.13 32.38
CA LYS A 144 -8.43 -0.71 33.26
C LYS A 144 -7.99 0.28 34.33
N THR A 145 -6.74 0.18 34.76
CA THR A 145 -6.23 0.90 35.93
C THR A 145 -5.14 1.90 35.61
N THR A 146 -4.43 1.74 34.48
CA THR A 146 -3.33 2.65 34.12
C THR A 146 -3.80 4.10 33.98
N ASP A 147 -2.97 5.02 34.45
CA ASP A 147 -3.11 6.46 34.16
C ASP A 147 -2.23 6.88 32.96
N GLY A 148 -1.55 5.92 32.33
CA GLY A 148 -0.75 6.12 31.14
C GLY A 148 -1.59 6.47 29.91
N VAL A 149 -0.97 7.18 28.98
CA VAL A 149 -1.60 7.53 27.70
C VAL A 149 -1.59 6.33 26.77
N VAL A 150 -2.76 5.94 26.27
CA VAL A 150 -2.91 4.83 25.30
C VAL A 150 -3.30 5.39 23.93
N ALA A 151 -2.47 5.13 22.93
CA ALA A 151 -2.79 5.50 21.54
C ALA A 151 -3.60 4.38 20.88
N VAL A 152 -4.74 4.74 20.31
CA VAL A 152 -5.64 3.81 19.61
C VAL A 152 -6.11 4.42 18.29
N CYS A 153 -6.33 3.60 17.28
CA CYS A 153 -6.95 4.06 16.03
C CYS A 153 -8.43 4.41 16.23
N LYS A 154 -9.01 5.27 15.39
CA LYS A 154 -10.45 5.48 15.28
C LYS A 154 -11.15 4.15 15.00
N GLU A 155 -12.40 4.00 15.48
CA GLU A 155 -13.18 2.76 15.34
C GLU A 155 -13.41 2.29 13.90
N ASP A 156 -13.46 3.23 12.95
CA ASP A 156 -13.66 2.95 11.53
C ASP A 156 -12.36 2.59 10.78
N VAL A 157 -11.22 2.68 11.44
CA VAL A 157 -9.91 2.26 10.92
C VAL A 157 -9.66 0.81 11.31
N PRO A 158 -9.06 -0.05 10.46
CA PRO A 158 -8.91 -1.48 10.74
C PRO A 158 -8.29 -1.82 12.10
N CYS A 159 -7.17 -1.17 12.47
CA CYS A 159 -6.55 -1.31 13.79
C CYS A 159 -7.47 -0.87 14.94
N GLY A 160 -8.30 0.15 14.71
CA GLY A 160 -9.28 0.63 15.69
C GLY A 160 -10.44 -0.32 15.86
N THR A 161 -11.00 -0.85 14.77
CA THR A 161 -12.08 -1.86 14.84
C THR A 161 -11.64 -3.01 15.73
N LEU A 162 -10.47 -3.61 15.48
CA LEU A 162 -9.95 -4.74 16.27
C LEU A 162 -9.66 -4.35 17.73
N ALA A 163 -9.01 -3.19 17.95
CA ALA A 163 -8.67 -2.74 19.30
C ALA A 163 -9.92 -2.44 20.14
N HIS A 164 -10.91 -1.73 19.59
CA HIS A 164 -12.13 -1.40 20.30
C HIS A 164 -13.02 -2.62 20.55
N GLU A 165 -13.06 -3.59 19.64
CA GLU A 165 -13.74 -4.88 19.88
C GLU A 165 -13.08 -5.63 21.01
N GLU A 166 -11.75 -5.68 21.08
CA GLU A 166 -11.03 -6.37 22.14
C GLU A 166 -11.19 -5.66 23.49
N LEU A 167 -11.05 -4.35 23.53
CA LEU A 167 -11.33 -3.54 24.74
C LEU A 167 -12.74 -3.78 25.26
N LYS A 168 -13.73 -3.85 24.37
CA LYS A 168 -15.13 -4.11 24.72
C LYS A 168 -15.35 -5.51 25.27
N LYS A 169 -14.74 -6.55 24.69
CA LYS A 169 -14.81 -7.94 25.17
C LYS A 169 -14.33 -8.06 26.63
N HIS A 170 -13.34 -7.25 27.01
CA HIS A 170 -12.73 -7.24 28.32
C HIS A 170 -13.29 -6.18 29.28
N ASP A 171 -14.37 -5.47 28.91
CA ASP A 171 -14.97 -4.37 29.69
C ASP A 171 -13.93 -3.29 30.05
N ILE A 172 -13.05 -2.94 29.12
CA ILE A 172 -12.00 -1.94 29.30
C ILE A 172 -12.47 -0.59 28.73
N THR A 173 -12.44 0.44 29.56
CA THR A 173 -12.57 1.83 29.17
C THR A 173 -11.25 2.54 29.43
N LEU A 174 -10.63 3.05 28.37
CA LEU A 174 -9.36 3.78 28.48
C LEU A 174 -9.58 5.12 29.18
N LYS A 175 -8.83 5.39 30.25
CA LYS A 175 -8.91 6.66 30.99
C LYS A 175 -8.30 7.81 30.19
N ASN A 176 -7.11 7.58 29.64
CA ASN A 176 -6.36 8.56 28.85
C ASN A 176 -6.06 7.95 27.47
N ALA A 177 -6.87 8.30 26.48
CA ALA A 177 -6.68 7.83 25.11
C ALA A 177 -6.35 8.97 24.15
N THR A 178 -5.46 8.69 23.18
CA THR A 178 -5.35 9.50 21.96
C THR A 178 -5.84 8.69 20.79
N THR A 179 -6.58 9.33 19.88
CA THR A 179 -7.23 8.66 18.75
C THR A 179 -6.58 9.06 17.44
N GLU A 180 -6.12 8.05 16.68
CA GLU A 180 -5.32 8.26 15.47
C GLU A 180 -6.07 7.82 14.20
N GLY A 181 -5.74 8.47 13.10
CA GLY A 181 -6.34 8.16 11.79
C GLY A 181 -5.73 6.94 11.10
N LYS A 182 -4.56 6.45 11.55
CA LYS A 182 -3.85 5.32 10.97
C LYS A 182 -2.87 4.69 11.97
N VAL A 183 -2.54 3.42 11.77
CA VAL A 183 -1.70 2.64 12.69
C VAL A 183 -0.27 3.19 12.82
N THR A 184 0.28 3.75 11.74
CA THR A 184 1.63 4.35 11.78
C THR A 184 1.74 5.55 12.72
N ASP A 185 0.64 6.29 12.94
CA ASP A 185 0.61 7.39 13.90
C ASP A 185 0.61 6.86 15.34
N VAL A 186 -0.13 5.76 15.60
CA VAL A 186 -0.06 5.03 16.87
C VAL A 186 1.36 4.54 17.13
N ALA A 187 1.96 3.84 16.17
CA ALA A 187 3.34 3.34 16.28
C ALA A 187 4.34 4.47 16.57
N THR A 188 4.19 5.61 15.89
CA THR A 188 5.03 6.79 16.10
C THR A 188 4.88 7.34 17.52
N LYS A 189 3.65 7.51 18.02
CA LYS A 189 3.42 8.04 19.37
C LYS A 189 4.06 7.18 20.45
N VAL A 190 3.91 5.86 20.35
CA VAL A 190 4.53 4.93 21.31
C VAL A 190 6.04 4.92 21.17
N SER A 191 6.56 4.89 19.95
CA SER A 191 8.01 4.88 19.69
C SER A 191 8.74 6.14 20.15
N THR A 192 8.03 7.27 20.19
CA THR A 192 8.60 8.57 20.63
C THR A 192 8.28 8.91 22.09
N GLY A 193 7.60 8.02 22.83
CA GLY A 193 7.20 8.23 24.21
C GLY A 193 6.06 9.25 24.39
N ASN A 194 5.35 9.60 23.32
CA ASN A 194 4.15 10.46 23.37
C ASN A 194 2.87 9.68 23.74
N ALA A 195 2.99 8.35 23.83
CA ALA A 195 2.02 7.45 24.44
C ALA A 195 2.77 6.32 25.15
N ASP A 196 2.23 5.88 26.30
CA ASP A 196 2.81 4.81 27.10
C ASP A 196 2.55 3.44 26.50
N ALA A 197 1.44 3.30 25.76
CA ALA A 197 1.07 2.08 25.05
C ALA A 197 0.22 2.39 23.83
N GLY A 198 0.02 1.39 22.96
CA GLY A 198 -0.84 1.50 21.81
C GLY A 198 -1.05 0.20 21.08
N PHE A 199 -2.09 0.15 20.25
CA PHE A 199 -2.43 -1.02 19.45
C PHE A 199 -1.87 -0.87 18.04
N ILE A 200 -0.91 -1.74 17.67
CA ILE A 200 -0.28 -1.77 16.34
C ILE A 200 -0.25 -3.21 15.81
N TYR A 201 0.21 -3.40 14.59
CA TYR A 201 0.40 -4.74 14.05
C TYR A 201 1.78 -5.31 14.36
N THR A 202 1.90 -6.64 14.33
CA THR A 202 3.19 -7.34 14.55
C THR A 202 4.26 -6.89 13.55
N THR A 203 3.88 -6.54 12.32
CA THR A 203 4.80 -6.00 11.31
C THR A 203 5.32 -4.60 11.66
N ASP A 204 4.49 -3.73 12.27
CA ASP A 204 4.92 -2.42 12.75
C ASP A 204 5.90 -2.55 13.92
N LEU A 205 5.63 -3.48 14.84
CA LEU A 205 6.55 -3.82 15.93
C LEU A 205 7.89 -4.33 15.39
N ALA A 206 7.87 -5.22 14.39
CA ALA A 206 9.08 -5.73 13.76
C ALA A 206 9.87 -4.61 13.08
N ALA A 207 9.18 -3.69 12.39
CA ALA A 207 9.81 -2.53 11.76
C ALA A 207 10.43 -1.56 12.78
N ALA A 208 9.77 -1.32 13.92
CA ALA A 208 10.31 -0.54 15.02
C ALA A 208 11.61 -1.16 15.56
N LYS A 209 11.60 -2.48 15.81
CA LYS A 209 12.80 -3.22 16.26
C LYS A 209 13.96 -3.12 15.26
N LYS A 210 13.70 -3.26 13.96
CA LYS A 210 14.73 -3.06 12.91
C LYS A 210 15.36 -1.66 12.94
N LYS A 211 14.61 -0.65 13.37
CA LYS A 211 15.09 0.73 13.53
C LYS A 211 15.74 1.01 14.90
N GLY A 212 15.91 -0.02 15.73
CA GLY A 212 16.54 0.11 17.05
C GLY A 212 15.59 0.64 18.13
N VAL A 213 14.28 0.66 17.90
CA VAL A 213 13.28 1.07 18.90
C VAL A 213 12.84 -0.16 19.70
N ASN A 214 13.05 -0.13 21.02
CA ASN A 214 12.77 -1.25 21.92
C ASN A 214 11.38 -1.10 22.54
N LEU A 215 10.33 -1.45 21.80
CA LEU A 215 8.97 -1.52 22.33
C LEU A 215 8.76 -2.84 23.08
N GLY A 216 8.10 -2.76 24.24
CA GLY A 216 7.49 -3.93 24.86
C GLY A 216 6.28 -4.41 24.08
N SER A 217 5.83 -5.64 24.29
CA SER A 217 4.62 -6.15 23.67
C SER A 217 3.84 -7.09 24.58
N VAL A 218 2.52 -6.98 24.49
CA VAL A 218 1.55 -7.85 25.14
C VAL A 218 0.72 -8.50 24.03
N ASP A 219 0.73 -9.82 23.98
CA ASP A 219 -0.03 -10.57 22.97
C ASP A 219 -1.55 -10.45 23.22
N LEU A 220 -2.30 -10.46 22.15
CA LEU A 220 -3.76 -10.47 22.13
C LEU A 220 -4.23 -11.79 21.49
N PRO A 221 -4.29 -12.91 22.26
CA PRO A 221 -4.51 -14.24 21.70
C PRO A 221 -5.89 -14.41 21.08
N ASP A 222 -6.88 -13.67 21.57
CA ASP A 222 -8.29 -13.78 21.14
C ASP A 222 -8.66 -12.83 20.00
N VAL A 223 -7.68 -12.05 19.50
CA VAL A 223 -7.87 -11.18 18.33
C VAL A 223 -7.50 -11.96 17.08
N GLU A 224 -8.48 -12.17 16.22
CA GLU A 224 -8.28 -12.81 14.92
C GLU A 224 -7.37 -11.95 14.03
N PRO A 225 -6.51 -12.57 13.20
CA PRO A 225 -5.73 -11.83 12.23
C PRO A 225 -6.63 -11.08 11.27
N ASN A 226 -6.28 -9.83 10.98
CA ASN A 226 -6.96 -9.08 9.92
C ASN A 226 -6.44 -9.48 8.55
N GLU A 227 -7.31 -9.42 7.55
CA GLU A 227 -7.02 -9.72 6.16
C GLU A 227 -6.70 -8.45 5.38
N TYR A 228 -5.83 -8.57 4.39
CA TYR A 228 -5.49 -7.49 3.46
C TYR A 228 -6.03 -7.82 2.06
N PRO A 229 -7.29 -7.53 1.79
CA PRO A 229 -7.83 -7.68 0.45
C PRO A 229 -7.30 -6.59 -0.48
N ALA A 230 -6.99 -7.00 -1.71
CA ALA A 230 -6.61 -6.13 -2.81
C ALA A 230 -7.62 -6.23 -3.95
N ALA A 231 -7.92 -5.12 -4.59
CA ALA A 231 -8.78 -5.03 -5.76
C ALA A 231 -8.24 -4.04 -6.78
N LEU A 232 -8.41 -4.34 -8.06
CA LEU A 232 -8.24 -3.34 -9.13
C LEU A 232 -9.49 -2.47 -9.21
N SER A 233 -9.28 -1.18 -9.42
CA SER A 233 -10.34 -0.26 -9.80
C SER A 233 -10.77 -0.48 -11.26
N LYS A 234 -11.80 0.21 -11.74
CA LYS A 234 -12.15 0.24 -13.16
C LYS A 234 -11.00 0.80 -14.02
N THR A 235 -10.33 1.84 -13.52
CA THR A 235 -9.13 2.42 -14.13
C THR A 235 -8.01 1.39 -14.21
N GLY A 236 -7.68 0.74 -13.11
CA GLY A 236 -6.65 -0.29 -13.04
C GLY A 236 -6.97 -1.54 -13.86
N ALA A 237 -8.23 -1.95 -13.92
CA ALA A 237 -8.68 -3.06 -14.77
C ALA A 237 -8.52 -2.78 -16.27
N SER A 238 -8.41 -1.51 -16.66
CA SER A 238 -8.12 -1.09 -18.03
C SER A 238 -6.63 -0.93 -18.31
N SER A 239 -5.78 -0.94 -17.27
CA SER A 239 -4.32 -0.81 -17.35
C SER A 239 -3.63 -2.17 -17.37
N ASP A 240 -2.87 -2.48 -18.42
CA ASP A 240 -2.08 -3.71 -18.48
C ASP A 240 -0.96 -3.75 -17.44
N ALA A 241 -0.37 -2.60 -17.11
CA ALA A 241 0.64 -2.49 -16.05
C ALA A 241 0.03 -2.83 -14.68
N ALA A 242 -1.14 -2.28 -14.34
CA ALA A 242 -1.81 -2.54 -13.08
C ALA A 242 -2.28 -4.01 -12.97
N LYS A 243 -2.81 -4.60 -14.04
CA LYS A 243 -3.18 -6.03 -14.08
C LYS A 243 -1.98 -6.94 -13.82
N LYS A 244 -0.84 -6.66 -14.47
CA LYS A 244 0.39 -7.46 -14.28
C LYS A 244 0.96 -7.28 -12.86
N PHE A 245 0.92 -6.08 -12.31
CA PHE A 245 1.32 -5.83 -10.93
C PHE A 245 0.44 -6.58 -9.93
N ASN A 246 -0.89 -6.51 -10.10
CA ASN A 246 -1.84 -7.24 -9.27
C ASN A 246 -1.62 -8.76 -9.32
N GLU A 247 -1.34 -9.31 -10.51
CA GLU A 247 -1.05 -10.73 -10.64
C GLU A 247 0.28 -11.10 -9.99
N TRP A 248 1.30 -10.27 -10.13
CA TRP A 248 2.59 -10.46 -9.47
C TRP A 248 2.46 -10.46 -7.95
N LEU A 249 1.67 -9.56 -7.35
CA LEU A 249 1.41 -9.55 -5.92
C LEU A 249 0.78 -10.85 -5.40
N LYS A 250 -0.05 -11.51 -6.23
CA LYS A 250 -0.74 -12.75 -5.87
C LYS A 250 0.15 -13.99 -6.02
N THR A 251 1.02 -14.01 -7.01
CA THR A 251 1.67 -15.26 -7.48
C THR A 251 3.18 -15.29 -7.22
N SER A 252 3.84 -14.15 -7.11
CA SER A 252 5.29 -14.07 -6.99
C SER A 252 5.79 -14.48 -5.60
N ASP A 253 6.79 -15.34 -5.55
CA ASP A 253 7.50 -15.66 -4.32
C ASP A 253 8.27 -14.45 -3.77
N GLU A 254 8.67 -13.52 -4.63
CA GLU A 254 9.34 -12.27 -4.22
C GLU A 254 8.38 -11.34 -3.47
N ALA A 255 7.12 -11.26 -3.92
CA ALA A 255 6.09 -10.47 -3.26
C ALA A 255 5.68 -11.04 -1.88
N LYS A 256 5.95 -12.32 -1.62
CA LYS A 256 5.59 -13.03 -0.38
C LYS A 256 6.69 -13.02 0.69
N LYS A 257 7.90 -12.55 0.38
CA LYS A 257 9.03 -12.46 1.31
C LYS A 257 8.95 -11.22 2.19
#